data_80dc8be48fc19e83b425351f5be2a2c1
#
_entry.id   80dc8be48fc19e83b425351f5be2a2c1
#
_cell.length_a   1.000
_cell.length_b   1.000
_cell.length_c   1.000
_cell.angle_alpha   90.00
_cell.angle_beta   90.00
_cell.angle_gamma   90.00
#
_symmetry.space_group_name_H-M   'P 1'
#
loop_
_entity.id
_entity.type
_entity.pdbx_description
1 polymer ?
#
loop_
_entity_poly.entity_id
_entity_poly.type
_entity_poly.pdbx_seq_one_letter_code
_entity_poly.pdbx_strand_id
1 'polypeptide(L)'
;NRSFDLLGLSTLAVQITLAIASIGCCVAMALPLAHMVAHVSDLGYDYETGAQLLALMLATAGVSAFFGVGFFGKRYGGLKTIFIFSGIQGLFLFALIFADHLWMIYLVAIFFGLGYGGVLPCYPVIVREFLPASQVGRRTALVILCASGGMALGSWIGGALYDVTGSYSLAFIIGVGFNIFNLVIIGHLIHRNTRQKKAVLQGIASK
;
A
#
# COMPACT_ATOMS: atom_id res chain seq x y z
N ASN A 1 18.79 -23.90 -2.69
CA ASN A 1 17.69 -23.80 -1.67
C ASN A 1 17.94 -22.79 -0.52
N ARG A 2 18.91 -21.84 -0.65
CA ARG A 2 19.30 -20.90 0.43
C ARG A 2 18.44 -19.63 0.54
N SER A 3 17.53 -19.36 -0.38
CA SER A 3 16.72 -18.11 -0.38
C SER A 3 15.47 -18.18 0.51
N PHE A 4 15.11 -19.36 1.04
CA PHE A 4 13.88 -19.58 1.78
C PHE A 4 13.96 -19.25 3.29
N ASP A 5 15.19 -19.11 3.85
CA ASP A 5 15.38 -18.86 5.28
C ASP A 5 15.53 -17.39 5.67
N LEU A 6 15.48 -16.47 4.70
CA LEU A 6 15.72 -15.04 4.95
C LEU A 6 14.72 -14.37 5.91
N LEU A 7 13.54 -14.97 6.11
CA LEU A 7 12.52 -14.47 7.04
C LEU A 7 12.32 -15.41 8.25
N GLY A 8 12.92 -16.62 8.25
CA GLY A 8 12.69 -17.66 9.27
C GLY A 8 11.21 -18.07 9.35
N LEU A 9 10.49 -18.01 8.21
CA LEU A 9 9.07 -18.36 8.07
C LEU A 9 8.91 -19.40 6.97
N SER A 10 7.90 -20.27 7.10
CA SER A 10 7.53 -21.15 6.02
C SER A 10 7.05 -20.36 4.80
N THR A 11 7.22 -20.92 3.62
CA THR A 11 6.77 -20.33 2.35
C THR A 11 5.29 -19.96 2.37
N LEU A 12 4.46 -20.80 3.03
CA LEU A 12 3.03 -20.57 3.18
C LEU A 12 2.75 -19.39 4.13
N ALA A 13 3.48 -19.30 5.24
CA ALA A 13 3.35 -18.18 6.18
C ALA A 13 3.70 -16.85 5.53
N VAL A 14 4.78 -16.78 4.74
CA VAL A 14 5.14 -15.57 3.98
C VAL A 14 4.03 -15.21 2.99
N GLN A 15 3.50 -16.18 2.25
CA GLN A 15 2.42 -15.97 1.29
C GLN A 15 1.16 -15.40 1.96
N ILE A 16 0.71 -15.99 3.07
CA ILE A 16 -0.48 -15.55 3.81
C ILE A 16 -0.26 -14.16 4.37
N THR A 17 0.90 -13.89 4.96
CA THR A 17 1.24 -12.59 5.53
C THR A 17 1.22 -11.48 4.46
N LEU A 18 1.77 -11.76 3.27
CA LEU A 18 1.74 -10.81 2.16
C LEU A 18 0.33 -10.60 1.61
N ALA A 19 -0.50 -11.65 1.54
CA ALA A 19 -1.89 -11.56 1.12
C ALA A 19 -2.71 -10.70 2.09
N ILE A 20 -2.56 -10.90 3.39
CA ILE A 20 -3.25 -10.10 4.43
C ILE A 20 -2.77 -8.64 4.38
N ALA A 21 -1.47 -8.40 4.26
CA ALA A 21 -0.91 -7.06 4.12
C ALA A 21 -1.45 -6.35 2.87
N SER A 22 -1.56 -7.06 1.73
CA SER A 22 -2.08 -6.49 0.50
C SER A 22 -3.56 -6.07 0.61
N ILE A 23 -4.39 -6.87 1.30
CA ILE A 23 -5.79 -6.50 1.58
C ILE A 23 -5.82 -5.19 2.37
N GLY A 24 -5.10 -5.10 3.49
CA GLY A 24 -5.10 -3.90 4.35
C GLY A 24 -4.65 -2.65 3.60
N CYS A 25 -3.56 -2.75 2.83
CA CYS A 25 -3.08 -1.63 2.02
C CYS A 25 -4.08 -1.20 0.95
N CYS A 26 -4.71 -2.16 0.27
CA CYS A 26 -5.61 -1.88 -0.85
C CYS A 26 -7.00 -1.39 -0.41
N VAL A 27 -7.48 -1.78 0.78
CA VAL A 27 -8.65 -1.13 1.40
C VAL A 27 -8.39 0.37 1.56
N ALA A 28 -7.26 0.75 2.15
CA ALA A 28 -6.88 2.15 2.35
C ALA A 28 -6.71 2.91 1.03
N MET A 29 -6.18 2.25 0.00
CA MET A 29 -6.00 2.81 -1.34
C MET A 29 -7.33 3.11 -2.03
N ALA A 30 -8.28 2.18 -1.95
CA ALA A 30 -9.53 2.25 -2.69
C ALA A 30 -10.47 3.35 -2.19
N LEU A 31 -10.41 3.70 -0.91
CA LEU A 31 -11.29 4.69 -0.30
C LEU A 31 -11.22 6.05 -1.01
N PRO A 32 -10.07 6.73 -1.12
CA PRO A 32 -10.04 7.98 -1.86
C PRO A 32 -10.15 7.79 -3.37
N LEU A 33 -9.67 6.68 -3.95
CA LEU A 33 -9.80 6.44 -5.38
C LEU A 33 -11.25 6.31 -5.83
N ALA A 34 -12.10 5.64 -5.05
CA ALA A 34 -13.51 5.45 -5.38
C ALA A 34 -14.38 6.66 -5.04
N HIS A 35 -14.00 7.43 -4.03
CA HIS A 35 -14.89 8.43 -3.44
C HIS A 35 -14.38 9.87 -3.52
N MET A 36 -13.21 10.13 -4.15
CA MET A 36 -12.64 11.50 -4.24
C MET A 36 -13.60 12.49 -4.89
N VAL A 37 -14.24 12.10 -6.00
CA VAL A 37 -15.14 13.00 -6.74
C VAL A 37 -16.36 13.35 -5.87
N ALA A 38 -16.96 12.35 -5.23
CA ALA A 38 -18.12 12.58 -4.36
C ALA A 38 -17.73 13.38 -3.11
N HIS A 39 -16.59 13.06 -2.46
CA HIS A 39 -16.10 13.79 -1.30
C HIS A 39 -15.87 15.29 -1.61
N VAL A 40 -15.26 15.60 -2.74
CA VAL A 40 -15.00 16.98 -3.17
C VAL A 40 -16.29 17.72 -3.50
N SER A 41 -17.28 17.01 -4.07
CA SER A 41 -18.61 17.56 -4.30
C SER A 41 -19.34 17.87 -3.00
N ASP A 42 -19.21 17.03 -1.97
CA ASP A 42 -19.80 17.28 -0.63
C ASP A 42 -19.18 18.51 0.05
N LEU A 43 -17.92 18.86 -0.28
CA LEU A 43 -17.27 20.08 0.18
C LEU A 43 -17.72 21.34 -0.59
N GLY A 44 -18.63 21.20 -1.56
CA GLY A 44 -19.19 22.30 -2.34
C GLY A 44 -18.44 22.66 -3.61
N TYR A 45 -17.46 21.84 -4.03
CA TYR A 45 -16.77 22.01 -5.32
C TYR A 45 -17.49 21.25 -6.42
N ASP A 46 -17.24 21.63 -7.68
CA ASP A 46 -17.86 20.97 -8.83
C ASP A 46 -17.26 19.57 -9.12
N TYR A 47 -18.01 18.77 -9.85
CA TYR A 47 -17.59 17.41 -10.25
C TYR A 47 -16.35 17.42 -11.14
N GLU A 48 -16.15 18.48 -11.91
CA GLU A 48 -14.96 18.63 -12.78
C GLU A 48 -13.68 18.74 -11.94
N THR A 49 -13.71 19.52 -10.87
CA THR A 49 -12.62 19.63 -9.89
C THR A 49 -12.32 18.27 -9.25
N GLY A 50 -13.36 17.51 -8.87
CA GLY A 50 -13.19 16.16 -8.34
C GLY A 50 -12.54 15.20 -9.34
N ALA A 51 -12.96 15.25 -10.60
CA ALA A 51 -12.37 14.45 -11.67
C ALA A 51 -10.92 14.83 -11.98
N GLN A 52 -10.59 16.13 -11.94
CA GLN A 52 -9.19 16.61 -12.08
C GLN A 52 -8.30 16.11 -10.95
N LEU A 53 -8.77 16.13 -9.71
CA LEU A 53 -8.05 15.60 -8.54
C LEU A 53 -7.81 14.09 -8.66
N LEU A 54 -8.82 13.33 -9.08
CA LEU A 54 -8.66 11.90 -9.34
C LEU A 54 -7.65 11.64 -10.47
N ALA A 55 -7.74 12.39 -11.56
CA ALA A 55 -6.78 12.28 -12.67
C ALA A 55 -5.35 12.59 -12.22
N LEU A 56 -5.17 13.61 -11.38
CA LEU A 56 -3.89 13.98 -10.79
C LEU A 56 -3.33 12.87 -9.89
N MET A 57 -4.16 12.27 -9.05
CA MET A 57 -3.80 11.10 -8.23
C MET A 57 -3.32 9.94 -9.11
N LEU A 58 -4.04 9.61 -10.16
CA LEU A 58 -3.69 8.53 -11.09
C LEU A 58 -2.39 8.84 -11.85
N ALA A 59 -2.21 10.08 -12.30
CA ALA A 59 -1.00 10.50 -13.00
C ALA A 59 0.25 10.41 -12.12
N THR A 60 0.17 10.93 -10.89
CA THR A 60 1.28 10.86 -9.92
C THR A 60 1.57 9.42 -9.48
N ALA A 61 0.54 8.57 -9.38
CA ALA A 61 0.71 7.14 -9.15
C ALA A 61 1.43 6.45 -10.31
N GLY A 62 1.11 6.79 -11.55
CA GLY A 62 1.83 6.28 -12.73
C GLY A 62 3.32 6.64 -12.69
N VAL A 63 3.65 7.88 -12.35
CA VAL A 63 5.04 8.32 -12.15
C VAL A 63 5.73 7.50 -11.07
N SER A 64 5.09 7.33 -9.92
CA SER A 64 5.64 6.56 -8.81
C SER A 64 5.79 5.07 -9.13
N ALA A 65 4.83 4.47 -9.83
CA ALA A 65 4.91 3.08 -10.26
C ALA A 65 6.09 2.83 -11.20
N PHE A 66 6.35 3.77 -12.11
CA PHE A 66 7.40 3.64 -13.11
C PHE A 66 8.81 3.90 -12.53
N PHE A 67 8.99 5.00 -11.81
CA PHE A 67 10.30 5.42 -11.31
C PHE A 67 10.59 4.92 -9.89
N GLY A 68 9.58 4.87 -9.02
CA GLY A 68 9.76 4.62 -7.60
C GLY A 68 10.30 3.22 -7.31
N VAL A 69 9.69 2.18 -7.87
CA VAL A 69 10.12 0.80 -7.62
C VAL A 69 11.45 0.49 -8.28
N GLY A 70 11.72 1.05 -9.46
CA GLY A 70 12.99 0.89 -10.15
C GLY A 70 14.17 1.45 -9.37
N PHE A 71 14.00 2.62 -8.74
CA PHE A 71 15.03 3.29 -7.96
C PHE A 71 15.10 2.76 -6.52
N PHE A 72 13.99 2.82 -5.79
CA PHE A 72 13.96 2.44 -4.37
C PHE A 72 14.07 0.92 -4.17
N GLY A 73 13.45 0.12 -5.05
CA GLY A 73 13.49 -1.34 -4.97
C GLY A 73 14.91 -1.90 -5.11
N LYS A 74 15.69 -1.34 -6.04
CA LYS A 74 17.11 -1.73 -6.21
C LYS A 74 17.98 -1.34 -5.02
N ARG A 75 17.69 -0.18 -4.39
CA ARG A 75 18.52 0.35 -3.30
C ARG A 75 18.16 -0.24 -1.94
N TYR A 76 16.88 -0.41 -1.63
CA TYR A 76 16.40 -0.76 -0.30
C TYR A 76 15.76 -2.15 -0.20
N GLY A 77 15.48 -2.81 -1.34
CA GLY A 77 14.74 -4.06 -1.43
C GLY A 77 13.22 -3.85 -1.33
N GLY A 78 12.45 -4.86 -1.73
CA GLY A 78 10.99 -4.76 -1.86
C GLY A 78 10.26 -4.39 -0.57
N LEU A 79 10.63 -5.01 0.56
CA LEU A 79 9.95 -4.78 1.85
C LEU A 79 10.10 -3.35 2.37
N LYS A 80 11.30 -2.76 2.29
CA LYS A 80 11.50 -1.38 2.74
C LYS A 80 10.84 -0.39 1.80
N THR A 81 10.85 -0.68 0.50
CA THR A 81 10.23 0.16 -0.50
C THR A 81 8.71 0.22 -0.30
N ILE A 82 8.03 -0.91 -0.15
CA ILE A 82 6.59 -0.91 0.12
C ILE A 82 6.24 -0.22 1.44
N PHE A 83 7.09 -0.36 2.47
CA PHE A 83 6.90 0.32 3.76
C PHE A 83 6.91 1.84 3.61
N ILE A 84 7.87 2.38 2.84
CA ILE A 84 7.98 3.82 2.57
C ILE A 84 6.76 4.32 1.80
N PHE A 85 6.42 3.67 0.69
CA PHE A 85 5.29 4.07 -0.15
C PHE A 85 3.95 3.96 0.56
N SER A 86 3.72 2.87 1.29
CA SER A 86 2.51 2.70 2.09
C SER A 86 2.46 3.68 3.28
N GLY A 87 3.62 4.06 3.85
CA GLY A 87 3.69 5.11 4.86
C GLY A 87 3.28 6.48 4.33
N ILE A 88 3.77 6.85 3.14
CA ILE A 88 3.34 8.08 2.44
C ILE A 88 1.84 8.03 2.16
N GLN A 89 1.34 6.93 1.60
CA GLN A 89 -0.09 6.72 1.37
C GLN A 89 -0.94 6.92 2.63
N GLY A 90 -0.56 6.30 3.75
CA GLY A 90 -1.29 6.39 5.01
C GLY A 90 -1.26 7.79 5.61
N LEU A 91 -0.10 8.48 5.52
CA LEU A 91 0.05 9.85 5.99
C LEU A 91 -0.89 10.81 5.25
N PHE A 92 -0.94 10.70 3.92
CA PHE A 92 -1.79 11.59 3.12
C PHE A 92 -3.25 11.18 3.10
N LEU A 93 -3.58 9.89 3.34
CA LEU A 93 -4.94 9.47 3.65
C LEU A 93 -5.43 10.08 4.98
N PHE A 94 -4.57 10.11 5.99
CA PHE A 94 -4.88 10.78 7.26
C PHE A 94 -5.04 12.30 7.07
N ALA A 95 -4.17 12.94 6.29
CA ALA A 95 -4.27 14.36 5.98
C ALA A 95 -5.56 14.72 5.24
N LEU A 96 -6.10 13.80 4.41
CA LEU A 96 -7.35 14.02 3.68
C LEU A 96 -8.55 14.24 4.61
N ILE A 97 -8.54 13.66 5.82
CA ILE A 97 -9.62 13.81 6.81
C ILE A 97 -9.81 15.28 7.23
N PHE A 98 -8.74 16.08 7.16
CA PHE A 98 -8.70 17.48 7.58
C PHE A 98 -8.57 18.46 6.42
N ALA A 99 -8.64 17.96 5.19
CA ALA A 99 -8.42 18.76 3.98
C ALA A 99 -9.73 19.41 3.50
N ASP A 100 -10.11 20.54 4.09
CA ASP A 100 -11.32 21.29 3.73
C ASP A 100 -11.09 22.31 2.61
N HIS A 101 -9.84 22.74 2.40
CA HIS A 101 -9.49 23.71 1.39
C HIS A 101 -8.94 23.04 0.11
N LEU A 102 -9.34 23.53 -1.04
CA LEU A 102 -9.00 22.96 -2.34
C LEU A 102 -7.48 22.76 -2.54
N TRP A 103 -6.65 23.73 -2.15
CA TRP A 103 -5.19 23.60 -2.28
C TRP A 103 -4.62 22.46 -1.44
N MET A 104 -5.20 22.19 -0.25
CA MET A 104 -4.80 21.05 0.59
C MET A 104 -5.18 19.72 -0.08
N ILE A 105 -6.37 19.65 -0.70
CA ILE A 105 -6.83 18.45 -1.40
C ILE A 105 -5.94 18.17 -2.60
N TYR A 106 -5.48 19.19 -3.36
CA TYR A 106 -4.51 19.03 -4.44
C TYR A 106 -3.18 18.48 -3.93
N LEU A 107 -2.65 19.01 -2.82
CA LEU A 107 -1.44 18.50 -2.18
C LEU A 107 -1.61 17.02 -1.78
N VAL A 108 -2.70 16.70 -1.10
CA VAL A 108 -3.03 15.33 -0.70
C VAL A 108 -3.14 14.42 -1.92
N ALA A 109 -3.81 14.83 -2.98
CA ALA A 109 -3.96 14.06 -4.21
C ALA A 109 -2.60 13.70 -4.83
N ILE A 110 -1.67 14.66 -4.92
CA ILE A 110 -0.32 14.43 -5.46
C ILE A 110 0.44 13.41 -4.62
N PHE A 111 0.56 13.66 -3.32
CA PHE A 111 1.40 12.82 -2.47
C PHE A 111 0.77 11.46 -2.14
N PHE A 112 -0.55 11.40 -2.02
CA PHE A 112 -1.25 10.12 -1.92
C PHE A 112 -1.02 9.29 -3.19
N GLY A 113 -1.14 9.90 -4.37
CA GLY A 113 -0.85 9.26 -5.65
C GLY A 113 0.58 8.73 -5.71
N LEU A 114 1.57 9.54 -5.35
CA LEU A 114 2.97 9.11 -5.26
C LEU A 114 3.14 7.95 -4.25
N GLY A 115 2.43 7.95 -3.14
CA GLY A 115 2.47 6.88 -2.15
C GLY A 115 1.91 5.58 -2.69
N TYR A 116 0.65 5.54 -3.11
CA TYR A 116 0.02 4.29 -3.49
C TYR A 116 0.56 3.69 -4.80
N GLY A 117 1.00 4.52 -5.76
CA GLY A 117 1.48 4.06 -7.06
C GLY A 117 2.70 3.14 -6.96
N GLY A 118 3.54 3.33 -5.95
CA GLY A 118 4.69 2.47 -5.70
C GLY A 118 4.38 1.16 -4.97
N VAL A 119 3.17 0.97 -4.43
CA VAL A 119 2.83 -0.17 -3.57
C VAL A 119 2.63 -1.46 -4.37
N LEU A 120 1.71 -1.47 -5.34
CA LEU A 120 1.37 -2.68 -6.11
C LEU A 120 2.59 -3.29 -6.83
N PRO A 121 3.46 -2.52 -7.50
CA PRO A 121 4.64 -3.07 -8.15
C PRO A 121 5.68 -3.66 -7.19
N CYS A 122 5.63 -3.35 -5.88
CA CYS A 122 6.53 -3.94 -4.90
C CYS A 122 6.21 -5.41 -4.60
N TYR A 123 4.95 -5.85 -4.68
CA TYR A 123 4.58 -7.23 -4.35
C TYR A 123 5.28 -8.28 -5.22
N PRO A 124 5.33 -8.17 -6.56
CA PRO A 124 6.12 -9.07 -7.39
C PRO A 124 7.60 -9.11 -7.00
N VAL A 125 8.17 -7.96 -6.63
CA VAL A 125 9.58 -7.87 -6.17
C VAL A 125 9.76 -8.66 -4.88
N ILE A 126 8.88 -8.46 -3.88
CA ILE A 126 8.94 -9.17 -2.59
C ILE A 126 8.75 -10.68 -2.79
N VAL A 127 7.75 -11.08 -3.61
CA VAL A 127 7.52 -12.49 -3.91
C VAL A 127 8.76 -13.11 -4.54
N ARG A 128 9.44 -12.41 -5.46
CA ARG A 128 10.67 -12.88 -6.10
C ARG A 128 11.86 -12.94 -5.13
N GLU A 129 11.93 -12.03 -4.15
CA GLU A 129 13.01 -12.00 -3.15
C GLU A 129 12.90 -13.14 -2.13
N PHE A 130 11.69 -13.51 -1.72
CA PHE A 130 11.48 -14.38 -0.55
C PHE A 130 10.79 -15.72 -0.86
N LEU A 131 10.29 -15.94 -2.07
CA LEU A 131 9.55 -17.15 -2.44
C LEU A 131 10.20 -17.88 -3.62
N PRO A 132 9.90 -19.20 -3.82
CA PRO A 132 10.53 -20.01 -4.84
C PRO A 132 10.37 -19.45 -6.26
N ALA A 133 11.47 -19.34 -7.00
CA ALA A 133 11.49 -18.82 -8.37
C ALA A 133 10.51 -19.55 -9.31
N SER A 134 10.35 -20.86 -9.15
CA SER A 134 9.43 -21.68 -9.94
C SER A 134 7.95 -21.38 -9.71
N GLN A 135 7.59 -20.66 -8.64
CA GLN A 135 6.22 -20.37 -8.24
C GLN A 135 5.89 -18.87 -8.21
N VAL A 136 6.82 -18.00 -8.61
CA VAL A 136 6.68 -16.54 -8.51
C VAL A 136 5.41 -16.05 -9.20
N GLY A 137 5.11 -16.51 -10.41
CA GLY A 137 3.92 -16.08 -11.16
C GLY A 137 2.62 -16.38 -10.40
N ARG A 138 2.43 -17.65 -9.99
CA ARG A 138 1.23 -18.08 -9.25
C ARG A 138 1.10 -17.36 -7.90
N ARG A 139 2.20 -17.18 -7.18
CA ARG A 139 2.21 -16.54 -5.87
C ARG A 139 1.94 -15.05 -5.95
N THR A 140 2.51 -14.37 -6.95
CA THR A 140 2.20 -12.98 -7.24
C THR A 140 0.73 -12.81 -7.60
N ALA A 141 0.18 -13.67 -8.47
CA ALA A 141 -1.23 -13.62 -8.85
C ALA A 141 -2.17 -13.75 -7.64
N LEU A 142 -1.87 -14.63 -6.69
CA LEU A 142 -2.64 -14.75 -5.45
C LEU A 142 -2.60 -13.49 -4.59
N VAL A 143 -1.43 -12.85 -4.45
CA VAL A 143 -1.32 -11.58 -3.70
C VAL A 143 -2.09 -10.47 -4.40
N ILE A 144 -1.99 -10.37 -5.72
CA ILE A 144 -2.73 -9.37 -6.51
C ILE A 144 -4.25 -9.62 -6.44
N LEU A 145 -4.69 -10.87 -6.48
CA LEU A 145 -6.10 -11.22 -6.28
C LEU A 145 -6.62 -10.75 -4.91
N CYS A 146 -5.87 -11.00 -3.84
CA CYS A 146 -6.19 -10.50 -2.50
C CYS A 146 -6.19 -8.97 -2.44
N ALA A 147 -5.24 -8.31 -3.10
CA ALA A 147 -5.18 -6.87 -3.25
C ALA A 147 -6.45 -6.31 -3.94
N SER A 148 -6.89 -6.94 -5.03
CA SER A 148 -8.13 -6.57 -5.74
C SER A 148 -9.37 -6.76 -4.87
N GLY A 149 -9.41 -7.86 -4.08
CA GLY A 149 -10.45 -8.06 -3.06
C GLY A 149 -10.45 -6.96 -2.00
N GLY A 150 -9.28 -6.53 -1.56
CA GLY A 150 -9.11 -5.38 -0.66
C GLY A 150 -9.63 -4.08 -1.26
N MET A 151 -9.37 -3.81 -2.55
CA MET A 151 -9.90 -2.64 -3.24
C MET A 151 -11.43 -2.67 -3.31
N ALA A 152 -12.03 -3.81 -3.67
CA ALA A 152 -13.48 -3.96 -3.70
C ALA A 152 -14.10 -3.74 -2.32
N LEU A 153 -13.49 -4.30 -1.27
CA LEU A 153 -13.92 -4.12 0.12
C LEU A 153 -13.83 -2.66 0.56
N GLY A 154 -12.72 -1.97 0.25
CA GLY A 154 -12.54 -0.57 0.59
C GLY A 154 -13.55 0.35 -0.10
N SER A 155 -13.79 0.15 -1.39
CA SER A 155 -14.80 0.90 -2.13
C SER A 155 -16.20 0.68 -1.55
N TRP A 156 -16.55 -0.57 -1.20
CA TRP A 156 -17.83 -0.88 -0.58
C TRP A 156 -17.96 -0.27 0.83
N ILE A 157 -16.94 -0.38 1.68
CA ILE A 157 -16.91 0.22 3.02
C ILE A 157 -17.16 1.74 2.93
N GLY A 158 -16.48 2.42 1.99
CA GLY A 158 -16.64 3.85 1.80
C GLY A 158 -18.07 4.27 1.50
N GLY A 159 -18.73 3.59 0.57
CA GLY A 159 -20.14 3.84 0.23
C GLY A 159 -21.08 3.52 1.39
N ALA A 160 -20.94 2.32 2.00
CA ALA A 160 -21.81 1.88 3.09
C ALA A 160 -21.71 2.81 4.33
N LEU A 161 -20.51 3.32 4.63
CA LEU A 161 -20.33 4.28 5.73
C LEU A 161 -20.91 5.65 5.40
N TYR A 162 -20.76 6.08 4.16
CA TYR A 162 -21.38 7.32 3.69
C TYR A 162 -22.91 7.28 3.80
N ASP A 163 -23.55 6.17 3.38
CA ASP A 163 -25.00 6.00 3.47
C ASP A 163 -25.54 6.13 4.90
N VAL A 164 -24.74 5.79 5.91
CA VAL A 164 -25.12 5.86 7.33
C VAL A 164 -24.75 7.19 7.98
N THR A 165 -23.61 7.78 7.59
CA THR A 165 -23.04 8.94 8.29
C THR A 165 -23.18 10.25 7.53
N GLY A 166 -23.47 10.21 6.22
CA GLY A 166 -23.47 11.37 5.35
C GLY A 166 -22.09 12.01 5.15
N SER A 167 -20.99 11.29 5.45
CA SER A 167 -19.63 11.82 5.35
C SER A 167 -18.61 10.72 5.09
N TYR A 168 -17.56 11.04 4.33
CA TYR A 168 -16.45 10.13 4.07
C TYR A 168 -15.38 10.12 5.20
N SER A 169 -15.44 11.02 6.19
CA SER A 169 -14.43 11.14 7.23
C SER A 169 -14.23 9.83 8.00
N LEU A 170 -15.32 9.15 8.40
CA LEU A 170 -15.23 7.86 9.09
C LEU A 170 -14.62 6.77 8.20
N ALA A 171 -14.95 6.77 6.92
CA ALA A 171 -14.38 5.84 5.96
C ALA A 171 -12.86 6.03 5.83
N PHE A 172 -12.39 7.27 5.75
CA PHE A 172 -10.95 7.57 5.69
C PHE A 172 -10.23 7.19 7.00
N ILE A 173 -10.84 7.41 8.17
CA ILE A 173 -10.29 6.96 9.46
C ILE A 173 -10.11 5.45 9.48
N ILE A 174 -11.12 4.69 9.04
CA ILE A 174 -11.03 3.22 8.92
C ILE A 174 -9.94 2.82 7.93
N GLY A 175 -9.83 3.53 6.80
CA GLY A 175 -8.76 3.34 5.82
C GLY A 175 -7.36 3.52 6.44
N VAL A 176 -7.17 4.57 7.24
CA VAL A 176 -5.93 4.79 8.00
C VAL A 176 -5.65 3.60 8.94
N GLY A 177 -6.66 3.08 9.62
CA GLY A 177 -6.54 1.88 10.47
C GLY A 177 -6.04 0.65 9.69
N PHE A 178 -6.62 0.39 8.51
CA PHE A 178 -6.17 -0.68 7.60
C PHE A 178 -4.74 -0.46 7.09
N ASN A 179 -4.37 0.79 6.81
CA ASN A 179 -3.00 1.11 6.40
C ASN A 179 -1.99 0.90 7.52
N ILE A 180 -2.30 1.32 8.75
CA ILE A 180 -1.47 1.07 9.94
C ILE A 180 -1.30 -0.43 10.15
N PHE A 181 -2.37 -1.21 10.04
CA PHE A 181 -2.32 -2.67 10.15
C PHE A 181 -1.35 -3.27 9.10
N ASN A 182 -1.43 -2.83 7.84
CA ASN A 182 -0.48 -3.23 6.81
C ASN A 182 0.97 -2.83 7.17
N LEU A 183 1.19 -1.59 7.63
CA LEU A 183 2.53 -1.11 8.02
C LEU A 183 3.12 -1.93 9.17
N VAL A 184 2.32 -2.33 10.15
CA VAL A 184 2.75 -3.21 11.25
C VAL A 184 3.21 -4.57 10.72
N ILE A 185 2.45 -5.18 9.81
CA ILE A 185 2.80 -6.46 9.19
C ILE A 185 4.12 -6.34 8.40
N ILE A 186 4.22 -5.36 7.52
CA ILE A 186 5.44 -5.17 6.70
C ILE A 186 6.63 -4.79 7.58
N GLY A 187 6.44 -3.96 8.60
CA GLY A 187 7.48 -3.62 9.58
C GLY A 187 7.98 -4.84 10.34
N HIS A 188 7.09 -5.77 10.73
CA HIS A 188 7.47 -7.03 11.33
C HIS A 188 8.32 -7.89 10.38
N LEU A 189 7.95 -7.98 9.11
CA LEU A 189 8.75 -8.71 8.11
C LEU A 189 10.14 -8.08 7.91
N ILE A 190 10.24 -6.74 7.88
CA ILE A 190 11.53 -6.04 7.80
C ILE A 190 12.40 -6.35 9.01
N HIS A 191 11.83 -6.32 10.22
CA HIS A 191 12.56 -6.62 11.44
C HIS A 191 13.11 -8.05 11.43
N ARG A 192 12.29 -9.04 11.04
CA ARG A 192 12.73 -10.44 10.91
C ARG A 192 13.84 -10.60 9.87
N ASN A 193 13.70 -9.99 8.69
CA ASN A 193 14.71 -10.03 7.65
C ASN A 193 16.06 -9.47 8.13
N THR A 194 16.02 -8.36 8.88
CA THR A 194 17.22 -7.73 9.43
C THR A 194 17.89 -8.60 10.47
N ARG A 195 17.13 -9.23 11.36
CA ARG A 195 17.65 -10.17 12.38
C ARG A 195 18.32 -11.39 11.75
N GLN A 196 17.68 -12.01 10.77
CA GLN A 196 18.22 -13.18 10.06
C GLN A 196 19.54 -12.84 9.34
N LYS A 197 19.59 -11.70 8.63
CA LYS A 197 20.82 -11.24 7.98
C LYS A 197 21.98 -11.05 8.98
N LYS A 198 21.72 -10.47 10.15
CA LYS A 198 22.72 -10.31 11.22
C LYS A 198 23.21 -11.66 11.76
N ALA A 199 22.31 -12.61 12.01
CA ALA A 199 22.66 -13.94 12.51
C ALA A 199 23.54 -14.71 11.53
N VAL A 200 23.24 -14.65 10.22
CA VAL A 200 24.05 -15.27 9.17
C VAL A 200 25.45 -14.66 9.12
N LEU A 201 25.58 -13.33 9.20
CA LEU A 201 26.87 -12.63 9.19
C LEU A 201 27.72 -12.99 10.42
N GLN A 202 27.13 -13.08 11.61
CA GLN A 202 27.81 -13.47 12.83
C GLN A 202 28.28 -14.94 12.79
N GLY A 203 27.46 -15.85 12.25
CA GLY A 203 27.82 -17.26 12.08
C GLY A 203 28.93 -17.49 11.03
N ILE A 204 29.14 -16.57 10.09
CA ILE A 204 30.24 -16.60 9.14
C ILE A 204 31.53 -16.04 9.77
N ALA A 205 31.44 -15.00 10.60
CA ALA A 205 32.56 -14.35 11.26
C ALA A 205 33.18 -15.21 12.39
N SER A 206 32.47 -16.24 12.88
CA SER A 206 32.89 -17.15 13.94
C SER A 206 33.53 -18.45 13.42
N LYS A 207 33.67 -18.62 12.11
CA LYS A 207 34.37 -19.73 11.44
C LYS A 207 35.63 -19.26 10.77
#